data_5305af27227af74bf265ee4d1b9ee282
#
_entry.id   5305af27227af74bf265ee4d1b9ee282
#
_cell.length_a   1.000
_cell.length_b   1.000
_cell.length_c   1.000
_cell.angle_alpha   90.00
_cell.angle_beta   90.00
_cell.angle_gamma   90.00
#
_symmetry.space_group_name_H-M   'P 1'
#
loop_
_entity.id
_entity.type
_entity.pdbx_description
1 polymer ?
#
loop_
_entity_poly.entity_id
_entity_poly.type
_entity_poly.pdbx_seq_one_letter_code
_entity_poly.pdbx_strand_id
1 'polypeptide(L)'
;PRNYCFHFTCMGTVKHHYAMIGTAHLEDGYPLYYDAVNEKGLGMAGLNFVGNAHYQKEEEGKENVAVFELIPWILGQCGSVEEAKKLFMRMNLTDTRFRGNLPAAQLHWMISDRNQSVTIESVQEGIRIHENPVGVLTNNPPFEEQMFQLNNYMHLSPKEPTNHFSDKLKLQAYCLGMGALGMPGDLSSQSRFIRAAFVKMNSVSGDSEEESVSQFFHILGSVDQQRGCCETKDGTFETTIYTSCCNMSRGVYYYTTYENHQITAVDLYRENLNGRCLACFPLIREEMIRRQN
;
A
#
# COMPACT_ATOMS: atom_id res chain seq x y z
N PRO A 1 17.26 7.50 -8.62
CA PRO A 1 18.56 8.03 -8.15
C PRO A 1 18.39 9.39 -7.50
N ARG A 2 19.32 9.82 -6.63
CA ARG A 2 19.29 11.08 -5.84
C ARG A 2 19.33 12.35 -6.71
N ASN A 3 19.85 12.27 -7.91
CA ASN A 3 20.04 13.41 -8.80
C ASN A 3 19.13 13.34 -10.05
N TYR A 4 18.13 12.48 -10.03
CA TYR A 4 17.06 12.57 -11.02
C TYR A 4 16.31 13.88 -10.82
N CYS A 5 16.00 14.56 -11.90
CA CYS A 5 15.39 15.88 -11.83
C CYS A 5 13.86 15.76 -11.86
N PHE A 6 13.22 15.84 -10.70
CA PHE A 6 11.77 15.95 -10.64
C PHE A 6 11.31 17.37 -10.97
N HIS A 7 10.34 17.49 -11.86
CA HIS A 7 9.65 18.73 -12.17
C HIS A 7 8.25 18.67 -11.57
N PHE A 8 8.09 19.32 -10.43
CA PHE A 8 6.80 19.43 -9.75
C PHE A 8 6.02 20.62 -10.29
N THR A 9 4.74 20.44 -10.57
CA THR A 9 3.90 21.42 -11.28
C THR A 9 3.87 22.77 -10.60
N CYS A 10 3.62 22.81 -9.28
CA CYS A 10 3.54 24.07 -8.54
C CYS A 10 4.82 24.38 -7.73
N MET A 11 5.65 23.36 -7.45
CA MET A 11 6.81 23.49 -6.59
C MET A 11 8.13 23.64 -7.35
N GLY A 12 8.08 23.58 -8.69
CA GLY A 12 9.24 23.73 -9.55
C GLY A 12 10.14 22.50 -9.56
N THR A 13 11.43 22.71 -9.79
CA THR A 13 12.38 21.65 -10.05
C THR A 13 13.17 21.27 -8.81
N VAL A 14 13.13 19.98 -8.44
CA VAL A 14 13.94 19.38 -7.37
C VAL A 14 15.02 18.50 -7.98
N LYS A 15 16.30 18.86 -7.77
CA LYS A 15 17.47 18.19 -8.35
C LYS A 15 18.17 17.24 -7.37
N HIS A 16 17.89 17.36 -6.07
CA HIS A 16 18.49 16.55 -5.03
C HIS A 16 17.41 16.07 -4.07
N HIS A 17 17.28 14.77 -3.94
CA HIS A 17 16.29 14.12 -3.09
C HIS A 17 16.81 12.74 -2.66
N TYR A 18 16.17 12.09 -1.73
CA TYR A 18 16.50 10.70 -1.39
C TYR A 18 16.25 9.78 -2.60
N ALA A 19 17.14 8.81 -2.77
CA ALA A 19 16.92 7.74 -3.75
C ALA A 19 15.70 6.92 -3.33
N MET A 20 14.88 6.52 -4.30
CA MET A 20 13.69 5.72 -4.06
C MET A 20 13.53 4.63 -5.13
N ILE A 21 12.83 3.57 -4.75
CA ILE A 21 12.45 2.46 -5.61
C ILE A 21 10.96 2.15 -5.39
N GLY A 22 10.24 1.77 -6.43
CA GLY A 22 8.83 1.43 -6.34
C GLY A 22 8.24 1.06 -7.69
N THR A 23 6.97 0.64 -7.68
CA THR A 23 6.20 0.40 -8.89
C THR A 23 5.59 1.70 -9.38
N ALA A 24 5.79 2.01 -10.68
CA ALA A 24 5.30 3.21 -11.30
C ALA A 24 4.84 2.95 -12.74
N HIS A 25 3.87 3.73 -13.21
CA HIS A 25 3.62 3.91 -14.62
C HIS A 25 4.53 5.01 -15.15
N LEU A 26 5.31 4.70 -16.18
CA LEU A 26 6.19 5.68 -16.80
C LEU A 26 5.45 6.38 -17.95
N GLU A 27 5.11 7.65 -17.77
CA GLU A 27 4.44 8.46 -18.79
C GLU A 27 5.34 9.63 -19.19
N ASP A 28 5.75 9.66 -20.44
CA ASP A 28 6.65 10.68 -21.00
C ASP A 28 7.93 10.93 -20.15
N GLY A 29 8.49 9.85 -19.59
CA GLY A 29 9.68 9.91 -18.76
C GLY A 29 9.45 10.32 -17.32
N TYR A 30 8.20 10.60 -16.90
CA TYR A 30 7.83 10.88 -15.52
C TYR A 30 7.27 9.62 -14.84
N PRO A 31 7.79 9.23 -13.66
CA PRO A 31 7.30 8.07 -12.92
C PRO A 31 6.06 8.43 -12.08
N LEU A 32 4.90 7.92 -12.49
CA LEU A 32 3.66 7.97 -11.72
C LEU A 32 3.64 6.80 -10.75
N TYR A 33 4.07 7.00 -9.52
CA TYR A 33 4.22 5.95 -8.52
C TYR A 33 2.88 5.49 -7.97
N TYR A 34 2.69 4.17 -7.88
CA TYR A 34 1.63 3.52 -7.09
C TYR A 34 2.08 3.31 -5.65
N ASP A 35 3.31 2.86 -5.48
CA ASP A 35 4.01 2.69 -4.20
C ASP A 35 5.50 2.93 -4.39
N ALA A 36 6.19 3.31 -3.33
CA ALA A 36 7.64 3.39 -3.31
C ALA A 36 8.18 3.37 -1.88
N VAL A 37 9.47 3.10 -1.77
CA VAL A 37 10.27 3.26 -0.54
C VAL A 37 11.52 4.04 -0.86
N ASN A 38 11.98 4.88 0.08
CA ASN A 38 13.23 5.60 -0.08
C ASN A 38 14.39 4.95 0.68
N GLU A 39 15.60 5.40 0.41
CA GLU A 39 16.83 4.93 1.04
C GLU A 39 16.93 5.18 2.55
N LYS A 40 16.00 5.94 3.14
CA LYS A 40 15.89 6.16 4.59
C LYS A 40 14.96 5.16 5.27
N GLY A 41 14.28 4.32 4.49
CA GLY A 41 13.34 3.34 5.00
C GLY A 41 11.95 3.92 5.29
N LEU A 42 11.56 4.98 4.59
CA LEU A 42 10.18 5.47 4.56
C LEU A 42 9.49 4.91 3.33
N GLY A 43 8.37 4.24 3.52
CA GLY A 43 7.54 3.70 2.44
C GLY A 43 6.18 4.40 2.35
N MET A 44 5.65 4.51 1.13
CA MET A 44 4.35 5.10 0.86
C MET A 44 3.66 4.37 -0.30
N ALA A 45 2.35 4.14 -0.15
CA ALA A 45 1.51 3.56 -1.19
C ALA A 45 0.19 4.31 -1.29
N GLY A 46 -0.33 4.48 -2.52
CA GLY A 46 -1.62 5.07 -2.80
C GLY A 46 -2.65 4.01 -3.20
N LEU A 47 -3.86 4.12 -2.65
CA LEU A 47 -4.98 3.21 -2.91
C LEU A 47 -6.21 4.01 -3.32
N ASN A 48 -7.10 3.41 -4.13
CA ASN A 48 -8.33 4.04 -4.56
C ASN A 48 -9.24 4.40 -3.39
N PHE A 49 -9.71 5.66 -3.38
CA PHE A 49 -10.61 6.22 -2.37
C PHE A 49 -11.77 6.97 -3.04
N VAL A 50 -12.38 6.31 -4.00
CA VAL A 50 -13.37 6.87 -4.93
C VAL A 50 -14.60 7.39 -4.20
N GLY A 51 -14.99 8.63 -4.51
CA GLY A 51 -16.14 9.31 -3.92
C GLY A 51 -15.89 9.95 -2.55
N ASN A 52 -14.77 9.65 -1.90
CA ASN A 52 -14.38 10.24 -0.61
C ASN A 52 -13.20 11.20 -0.72
N ALA A 53 -12.29 10.97 -1.67
CA ALA A 53 -11.17 11.87 -1.89
C ALA A 53 -11.65 13.24 -2.38
N HIS A 54 -11.13 14.30 -1.75
CA HIS A 54 -11.36 15.69 -2.16
C HIS A 54 -10.02 16.43 -2.15
N TYR A 55 -9.72 17.14 -3.25
CA TYR A 55 -8.51 17.93 -3.39
C TYR A 55 -8.86 19.40 -3.49
N GLN A 56 -8.03 20.24 -2.89
CA GLN A 56 -8.27 21.66 -2.79
C GLN A 56 -7.76 22.40 -4.04
N LYS A 57 -8.14 23.65 -4.19
CA LYS A 57 -7.48 24.56 -5.13
C LYS A 57 -6.15 25.02 -4.54
N GLU A 58 -5.26 25.51 -5.40
CA GLU A 58 -4.01 26.10 -4.95
C GLU A 58 -4.27 27.19 -3.89
N GLU A 59 -3.49 27.17 -2.83
CA GLU A 59 -3.57 28.10 -1.71
C GLU A 59 -2.23 28.84 -1.56
N GLU A 60 -2.29 30.17 -1.52
CA GLU A 60 -1.09 30.99 -1.36
C GLU A 60 -0.46 30.75 0.02
N GLY A 61 0.86 30.63 0.06
CA GLY A 61 1.63 30.38 1.29
C GLY A 61 1.72 28.90 1.71
N LYS A 62 1.06 27.98 0.98
CA LYS A 62 1.22 26.53 1.18
C LYS A 62 2.06 25.88 0.08
N GLU A 63 2.61 24.71 0.40
CA GLU A 63 3.23 23.82 -0.57
C GLU A 63 2.11 23.11 -1.35
N ASN A 64 1.77 23.61 -2.54
CA ASN A 64 0.75 23.04 -3.41
C ASN A 64 1.34 21.87 -4.20
N VAL A 65 0.87 20.67 -3.94
CA VAL A 65 1.37 19.43 -4.54
C VAL A 65 0.24 18.72 -5.27
N ALA A 66 0.45 18.39 -6.53
CA ALA A 66 -0.52 17.59 -7.28
C ALA A 66 -0.53 16.14 -6.75
N VAL A 67 -1.72 15.52 -6.78
CA VAL A 67 -1.92 14.16 -6.25
C VAL A 67 -0.92 13.14 -6.82
N PHE A 68 -0.65 13.20 -8.13
CA PHE A 68 0.28 12.29 -8.78
C PHE A 68 1.76 12.52 -8.40
N GLU A 69 2.06 13.67 -7.80
CA GLU A 69 3.40 14.08 -7.34
C GLU A 69 3.65 13.76 -5.87
N LEU A 70 2.61 13.35 -5.13
CA LEU A 70 2.67 13.24 -3.67
C LEU A 70 3.73 12.23 -3.20
N ILE A 71 3.77 11.03 -3.79
CA ILE A 71 4.73 9.99 -3.38
C ILE A 71 6.17 10.48 -3.56
N PRO A 72 6.61 10.94 -4.74
CA PRO A 72 7.98 11.44 -4.90
C PRO A 72 8.24 12.71 -4.10
N TRP A 73 7.24 13.57 -3.84
CA TRP A 73 7.40 14.75 -3.00
C TRP A 73 7.71 14.38 -1.55
N ILE A 74 6.94 13.48 -0.95
CA ILE A 74 7.15 13.01 0.43
C ILE A 74 8.45 12.22 0.54
N LEU A 75 8.61 11.18 -0.28
CA LEU A 75 9.75 10.28 -0.17
C LEU A 75 11.08 10.92 -0.59
N GLY A 76 11.03 11.98 -1.37
CA GLY A 76 12.22 12.71 -1.79
C GLY A 76 12.88 13.50 -0.66
N GLN A 77 12.14 13.88 0.39
CA GLN A 77 12.64 14.79 1.42
C GLN A 77 12.43 14.32 2.86
N CYS A 78 11.53 13.36 3.10
CA CYS A 78 11.25 12.83 4.44
C CYS A 78 11.95 11.47 4.64
N GLY A 79 12.59 11.28 5.78
CA GLY A 79 13.23 10.02 6.18
C GLY A 79 12.43 9.24 7.24
N SER A 80 11.30 9.80 7.72
CA SER A 80 10.45 9.18 8.75
C SER A 80 9.01 9.65 8.62
N VAL A 81 8.09 8.89 9.23
CA VAL A 81 6.67 9.26 9.33
C VAL A 81 6.50 10.60 10.06
N GLU A 82 7.30 10.86 11.10
CA GLU A 82 7.23 12.13 11.83
C GLU A 82 7.64 13.35 10.98
N GLU A 83 8.62 13.18 10.09
CA GLU A 83 8.98 14.23 9.13
C GLU A 83 7.86 14.44 8.10
N ALA A 84 7.26 13.35 7.62
CA ALA A 84 6.12 13.41 6.70
C ALA A 84 4.91 14.10 7.34
N LYS A 85 4.55 13.78 8.60
CA LYS A 85 3.49 14.48 9.34
C LYS A 85 3.71 16.00 9.39
N LYS A 86 4.94 16.44 9.69
CA LYS A 86 5.30 17.87 9.73
C LYS A 86 5.17 18.52 8.35
N LEU A 87 5.51 17.79 7.29
CA LEU A 87 5.39 18.27 5.92
C LEU A 87 3.92 18.46 5.54
N PHE A 88 3.04 17.48 5.86
CA PHE A 88 1.60 17.58 5.60
C PHE A 88 0.91 18.79 6.26
N MET A 89 1.41 19.26 7.40
CA MET A 89 0.85 20.44 8.10
C MET A 89 0.97 21.73 7.28
N ARG A 90 1.93 21.81 6.35
CA ARG A 90 2.15 22.98 5.49
C ARG A 90 1.80 22.76 4.03
N MET A 91 1.39 21.54 3.68
CA MET A 91 1.02 21.14 2.33
C MET A 91 -0.44 21.41 2.03
N ASN A 92 -0.71 21.49 0.74
CA ASN A 92 -2.04 21.47 0.17
C ASN A 92 -2.03 20.50 -1.03
N LEU A 93 -2.97 19.54 -1.03
CA LEU A 93 -3.12 18.61 -2.15
C LEU A 93 -4.10 19.18 -3.17
N THR A 94 -3.63 19.29 -4.42
CA THR A 94 -4.40 19.91 -5.49
C THR A 94 -4.94 18.89 -6.49
N ASP A 95 -6.07 19.24 -7.13
CA ASP A 95 -6.69 18.48 -8.23
C ASP A 95 -5.98 18.70 -9.58
N THR A 96 -4.75 19.24 -9.54
CA THR A 96 -3.95 19.49 -10.73
C THR A 96 -3.74 18.19 -11.50
N ARG A 97 -4.09 18.23 -12.80
CA ARG A 97 -4.06 17.06 -13.67
C ARG A 97 -2.67 16.84 -14.24
N PHE A 98 -2.29 15.56 -14.37
CA PHE A 98 -1.15 15.24 -15.20
C PHE A 98 -1.54 15.44 -16.68
N ARG A 99 -0.94 16.43 -17.35
CA ARG A 99 -1.15 16.74 -18.78
C ARG A 99 -2.59 16.75 -19.25
N GLY A 100 -3.42 17.63 -18.71
CA GLY A 100 -4.72 18.04 -19.25
C GLY A 100 -5.83 16.98 -19.36
N ASN A 101 -5.49 15.75 -19.73
CA ASN A 101 -6.46 14.70 -20.07
C ASN A 101 -6.62 13.62 -19.00
N LEU A 102 -5.64 13.41 -18.12
CA LEU A 102 -5.75 12.44 -17.02
C LEU A 102 -6.33 13.13 -15.78
N PRO A 103 -7.52 12.74 -15.32
CA PRO A 103 -8.07 13.29 -14.09
C PRO A 103 -7.18 12.93 -12.90
N ALA A 104 -7.20 13.78 -11.87
CA ALA A 104 -6.56 13.45 -10.60
C ALA A 104 -7.19 12.16 -10.04
N ALA A 105 -6.36 11.16 -9.75
CA ALA A 105 -6.82 9.90 -9.18
C ALA A 105 -7.35 10.15 -7.77
N GLN A 106 -8.51 9.58 -7.45
CA GLN A 106 -9.10 9.66 -6.11
C GLN A 106 -8.43 8.64 -5.20
N LEU A 107 -7.45 9.08 -4.42
CA LEU A 107 -6.60 8.23 -3.59
C LEU A 107 -6.63 8.63 -2.12
N HIS A 108 -6.29 7.68 -1.28
CA HIS A 108 -5.74 7.86 0.05
C HIS A 108 -4.43 7.06 0.16
N TRP A 109 -3.64 7.30 1.19
CA TRP A 109 -2.29 6.75 1.26
C TRP A 109 -2.00 6.15 2.61
N MET A 110 -1.16 5.12 2.61
CA MET A 110 -0.47 4.63 3.80
C MET A 110 1.00 5.03 3.71
N ILE A 111 1.52 5.56 4.81
CA ILE A 111 2.94 5.87 4.98
C ILE A 111 3.44 5.10 6.19
N SER A 112 4.58 4.45 6.04
CA SER A 112 5.15 3.62 7.10
C SER A 112 6.65 3.77 7.18
N ASP A 113 7.18 3.72 8.39
CA ASP A 113 8.59 3.49 8.68
C ASP A 113 8.73 2.29 9.63
N ARG A 114 9.93 2.07 10.17
CA ARG A 114 10.18 0.96 11.10
C ARG A 114 9.40 1.05 12.43
N ASN A 115 8.88 2.22 12.79
CA ASN A 115 8.31 2.49 14.10
C ASN A 115 6.78 2.59 14.07
N GLN A 116 6.21 3.11 12.98
CA GLN A 116 4.80 3.44 12.91
C GLN A 116 4.27 3.45 11.48
N SER A 117 2.95 3.38 11.38
CA SER A 117 2.21 3.57 10.13
C SER A 117 1.12 4.61 10.34
N VAL A 118 0.86 5.42 9.32
CA VAL A 118 -0.24 6.39 9.29
C VAL A 118 -1.01 6.27 7.98
N THR A 119 -2.29 6.60 8.04
CA THR A 119 -3.16 6.74 6.86
C THR A 119 -3.40 8.23 6.61
N ILE A 120 -3.28 8.64 5.36
CA ILE A 120 -3.50 10.01 4.90
C ILE A 120 -4.73 10.05 4.02
N GLU A 121 -5.72 10.82 4.41
CA GLU A 121 -6.94 11.04 3.64
C GLU A 121 -7.12 12.54 3.37
N SER A 122 -7.27 12.90 2.09
CA SER A 122 -7.63 14.27 1.70
C SER A 122 -9.14 14.31 1.47
N VAL A 123 -9.83 15.02 2.34
CA VAL A 123 -11.29 15.13 2.35
C VAL A 123 -11.71 16.61 2.25
N GLN A 124 -12.99 16.89 2.24
CA GLN A 124 -13.52 18.25 2.05
C GLN A 124 -12.96 19.25 3.08
N GLU A 125 -12.74 18.81 4.32
CA GLU A 125 -12.22 19.63 5.41
C GLU A 125 -10.70 19.79 5.39
N GLY A 126 -10.00 19.10 4.47
CA GLY A 126 -8.54 19.14 4.33
C GLY A 126 -7.89 17.77 4.50
N ILE A 127 -6.59 17.78 4.75
CA ILE A 127 -5.79 16.55 4.94
C ILE A 127 -6.00 16.05 6.37
N ARG A 128 -6.42 14.79 6.50
CA ARG A 128 -6.50 14.05 7.77
C ARG A 128 -5.36 13.05 7.86
N ILE A 129 -4.77 12.96 9.03
CA ILE A 129 -3.70 12.01 9.35
C ILE A 129 -4.21 11.11 10.48
N HIS A 130 -4.35 9.83 10.19
CA HIS A 130 -4.81 8.83 11.15
C HIS A 130 -3.65 7.93 11.56
N GLU A 131 -3.45 7.73 12.86
CA GLU A 131 -2.59 6.65 13.34
C GLU A 131 -3.14 5.31 12.88
N ASN A 132 -2.28 4.46 12.32
CA ASN A 132 -2.68 3.17 11.79
C ASN A 132 -2.01 2.01 12.55
N PRO A 133 -2.53 1.64 13.72
CA PRO A 133 -1.91 0.63 14.59
C PRO A 133 -1.96 -0.78 13.98
N VAL A 134 -2.87 -1.05 13.06
CA VAL A 134 -2.94 -2.35 12.36
C VAL A 134 -1.98 -2.42 11.18
N GLY A 135 -1.54 -1.25 10.64
CA GLY A 135 -0.66 -1.17 9.47
C GLY A 135 -1.28 -1.86 8.25
N VAL A 136 -2.57 -1.64 8.03
CA VAL A 136 -3.35 -2.11 6.88
C VAL A 136 -4.17 -0.94 6.36
N LEU A 137 -4.27 -0.82 5.05
CA LEU A 137 -5.18 0.07 4.35
C LEU A 137 -5.72 -0.66 3.13
N THR A 138 -7.02 -0.50 2.86
CA THR A 138 -7.66 -1.00 1.64
C THR A 138 -8.23 0.18 0.85
N ASN A 139 -9.50 0.17 0.48
CA ASN A 139 -10.14 1.25 -0.26
C ASN A 139 -11.22 1.92 0.62
N ASN A 140 -12.45 2.15 0.08
CA ASN A 140 -13.59 2.62 0.86
C ASN A 140 -14.04 1.59 1.91
N PRO A 141 -14.66 2.01 3.01
CA PRO A 141 -14.97 3.38 3.44
C PRO A 141 -13.74 4.11 4.02
N PRO A 142 -13.89 5.34 4.56
CA PRO A 142 -12.83 6.05 5.28
C PRO A 142 -12.18 5.20 6.38
N PHE A 143 -10.91 5.47 6.65
CA PHE A 143 -10.10 4.62 7.53
C PHE A 143 -10.66 4.49 8.95
N GLU A 144 -11.22 5.55 9.52
CA GLU A 144 -11.85 5.49 10.86
C GLU A 144 -13.02 4.51 10.89
N GLU A 145 -13.81 4.45 9.80
CA GLU A 145 -14.91 3.49 9.69
C GLU A 145 -14.39 2.06 9.55
N GLN A 146 -13.32 1.86 8.78
CA GLN A 146 -12.67 0.55 8.67
C GLN A 146 -12.18 0.06 10.04
N MET A 147 -11.53 0.92 10.81
CA MET A 147 -11.07 0.62 12.16
C MET A 147 -12.25 0.34 13.12
N PHE A 148 -13.31 1.15 13.04
CA PHE A 148 -14.50 0.94 13.87
C PHE A 148 -15.13 -0.44 13.64
N GLN A 149 -15.18 -0.89 12.38
CA GLN A 149 -15.75 -2.19 12.03
C GLN A 149 -15.00 -3.38 12.64
N LEU A 150 -13.72 -3.25 13.01
CA LEU A 150 -12.98 -4.32 13.69
C LEU A 150 -13.64 -4.72 15.02
N ASN A 151 -14.41 -3.84 15.68
CA ASN A 151 -15.15 -4.16 16.91
C ASN A 151 -16.15 -5.31 16.71
N ASN A 152 -16.68 -5.47 15.50
CA ASN A 152 -17.62 -6.57 15.20
C ASN A 152 -16.92 -7.94 15.11
N TYR A 153 -15.59 -7.95 15.07
CA TYR A 153 -14.76 -9.13 14.83
C TYR A 153 -13.84 -9.46 16.02
N MET A 154 -14.10 -8.89 17.21
CA MET A 154 -13.32 -9.16 18.43
C MET A 154 -13.34 -10.63 18.86
N HIS A 155 -14.30 -11.43 18.37
CA HIS A 155 -14.40 -12.86 18.63
C HIS A 155 -13.42 -13.70 17.82
N LEU A 156 -12.84 -13.15 16.74
CA LEU A 156 -11.89 -13.89 15.92
C LEU A 156 -10.61 -14.20 16.68
N SER A 157 -10.14 -15.43 16.55
CA SER A 157 -8.96 -15.93 17.24
C SER A 157 -8.23 -16.97 16.40
N PRO A 158 -6.89 -17.06 16.46
CA PRO A 158 -6.16 -18.21 15.90
C PRO A 158 -6.32 -19.49 16.72
N LYS A 159 -6.88 -19.41 17.93
CA LYS A 159 -7.13 -20.53 18.84
C LYS A 159 -8.49 -21.16 18.59
N GLU A 160 -8.66 -22.40 19.05
CA GLU A 160 -9.97 -23.04 19.04
C GLU A 160 -10.99 -22.25 19.89
N PRO A 161 -12.26 -22.14 19.42
CA PRO A 161 -13.30 -21.46 20.18
C PRO A 161 -13.71 -22.27 21.40
N THR A 162 -14.03 -21.56 22.48
CA THR A 162 -14.74 -22.12 23.64
C THR A 162 -16.24 -21.96 23.48
N ASN A 163 -17.01 -22.87 24.06
CA ASN A 163 -18.48 -22.78 24.02
C ASN A 163 -18.97 -21.62 24.90
N HIS A 164 -19.33 -20.50 24.28
CA HIS A 164 -20.03 -19.36 24.91
C HIS A 164 -21.49 -19.28 24.48
N PHE A 165 -21.98 -20.23 23.68
CA PHE A 165 -23.35 -20.21 23.18
C PHE A 165 -24.38 -20.51 24.29
N SER A 166 -24.15 -21.57 25.03
CA SER A 166 -25.00 -21.95 26.17
C SER A 166 -24.36 -23.08 26.98
N ASP A 167 -24.43 -23.01 28.32
CA ASP A 167 -24.02 -24.07 29.22
C ASP A 167 -24.92 -25.32 29.14
N LYS A 168 -26.12 -25.16 28.56
CA LYS A 168 -27.08 -26.25 28.37
C LYS A 168 -26.73 -27.16 27.18
N LEU A 169 -25.81 -26.73 26.30
CA LEU A 169 -25.39 -27.47 25.10
C LEU A 169 -23.91 -27.79 25.19
N LYS A 170 -23.57 -29.06 24.97
CA LYS A 170 -22.16 -29.49 24.85
C LYS A 170 -21.68 -29.29 23.42
N LEU A 171 -21.29 -28.07 23.06
CA LEU A 171 -20.70 -27.73 21.77
C LEU A 171 -19.19 -27.79 21.87
N GLN A 172 -18.56 -28.29 20.82
CA GLN A 172 -17.08 -28.36 20.72
C GLN A 172 -16.63 -28.11 19.28
N ALA A 173 -15.42 -27.66 19.15
CA ALA A 173 -14.79 -27.52 17.83
C ALA A 173 -14.68 -28.89 17.15
N TYR A 174 -14.97 -28.95 15.85
CA TYR A 174 -14.87 -30.17 15.05
C TYR A 174 -13.67 -30.16 14.08
N CYS A 175 -12.96 -29.02 13.95
CA CYS A 175 -11.72 -28.94 13.19
C CYS A 175 -10.89 -27.73 13.66
N LEU A 176 -9.60 -27.70 13.28
CA LEU A 176 -8.71 -26.54 13.49
C LEU A 176 -9.18 -25.34 12.65
N GLY A 177 -8.86 -24.13 13.12
CA GLY A 177 -9.19 -22.88 12.44
C GLY A 177 -10.57 -22.31 12.72
N MET A 178 -11.40 -23.00 13.51
CA MET A 178 -12.75 -22.54 13.86
C MET A 178 -12.77 -21.25 14.69
N GLY A 179 -11.66 -20.86 15.33
CA GLY A 179 -11.57 -19.57 16.02
C GLY A 179 -11.71 -18.37 15.09
N ALA A 180 -11.47 -18.55 13.80
CA ALA A 180 -11.69 -17.52 12.77
C ALA A 180 -13.07 -17.65 12.08
N LEU A 181 -14.00 -18.43 12.61
CA LEU A 181 -15.34 -18.58 12.05
C LEU A 181 -16.08 -17.23 12.05
N GLY A 182 -16.63 -16.85 10.90
CA GLY A 182 -17.25 -15.54 10.70
C GLY A 182 -16.32 -14.46 10.14
N MET A 183 -15.03 -14.77 9.93
CA MET A 183 -14.16 -13.87 9.18
C MET A 183 -14.70 -13.70 7.75
N PRO A 184 -14.86 -12.45 7.24
CA PRO A 184 -15.48 -12.24 5.95
C PRO A 184 -14.59 -12.74 4.81
N GLY A 185 -15.17 -13.44 3.82
CA GLY A 185 -14.45 -14.06 2.71
C GLY A 185 -14.63 -13.37 1.36
N ASP A 186 -15.53 -12.39 1.26
CA ASP A 186 -15.77 -11.67 0.01
C ASP A 186 -14.65 -10.68 -0.33
N LEU A 187 -14.66 -10.16 -1.57
CA LEU A 187 -13.61 -9.29 -2.11
C LEU A 187 -13.83 -7.79 -1.86
N SER A 188 -14.89 -7.42 -1.12
CA SER A 188 -15.10 -6.01 -0.78
C SER A 188 -13.92 -5.43 0.02
N SER A 189 -13.74 -4.13 -0.08
CA SER A 189 -12.65 -3.43 0.60
C SER A 189 -12.68 -3.68 2.12
N GLN A 190 -13.85 -3.57 2.74
CA GLN A 190 -14.01 -3.79 4.17
C GLN A 190 -13.67 -5.23 4.59
N SER A 191 -14.11 -6.22 3.83
CA SER A 191 -13.81 -7.64 4.10
C SER A 191 -12.32 -7.93 3.94
N ARG A 192 -11.67 -7.36 2.92
CA ARG A 192 -10.22 -7.46 2.75
C ARG A 192 -9.45 -6.77 3.89
N PHE A 193 -9.93 -5.61 4.37
CA PHE A 193 -9.32 -4.94 5.52
C PHE A 193 -9.32 -5.82 6.77
N ILE A 194 -10.48 -6.37 7.13
CA ILE A 194 -10.63 -7.24 8.31
C ILE A 194 -9.73 -8.47 8.17
N ARG A 195 -9.76 -9.13 7.01
CA ARG A 195 -8.98 -10.34 6.75
C ARG A 195 -7.47 -10.06 6.78
N ALA A 196 -7.01 -8.99 6.11
CA ALA A 196 -5.62 -8.58 6.13
C ALA A 196 -5.15 -8.21 7.54
N ALA A 197 -5.96 -7.46 8.30
CA ALA A 197 -5.67 -7.10 9.68
C ALA A 197 -5.52 -8.35 10.57
N PHE A 198 -6.49 -9.27 10.52
CA PHE A 198 -6.45 -10.51 11.30
C PHE A 198 -5.23 -11.37 10.93
N VAL A 199 -5.02 -11.61 9.64
CA VAL A 199 -3.91 -12.44 9.18
C VAL A 199 -2.57 -11.82 9.56
N LYS A 200 -2.36 -10.51 9.30
CA LYS A 200 -1.13 -9.80 9.65
C LYS A 200 -0.84 -9.83 11.16
N MET A 201 -1.85 -9.56 11.99
CA MET A 201 -1.67 -9.45 13.44
C MET A 201 -1.42 -10.80 14.13
N ASN A 202 -1.80 -11.92 13.49
CA ASN A 202 -1.63 -13.27 14.04
C ASN A 202 -0.57 -14.10 13.31
N SER A 203 -0.03 -13.61 12.20
CA SER A 203 1.02 -14.30 11.47
C SER A 203 2.34 -14.28 12.24
N VAL A 204 3.08 -15.37 12.12
CA VAL A 204 4.43 -15.51 12.68
C VAL A 204 5.42 -15.59 11.51
N SER A 205 6.42 -14.72 11.54
CA SER A 205 7.52 -14.74 10.60
C SER A 205 8.66 -15.60 11.12
N GLY A 206 9.51 -16.10 10.20
CA GLY A 206 10.81 -16.68 10.55
C GLY A 206 11.87 -15.61 10.81
N ASP A 207 13.10 -16.05 11.09
CA ASP A 207 14.22 -15.18 11.47
C ASP A 207 15.00 -14.64 10.26
N SER A 208 14.89 -15.29 9.09
CA SER A 208 15.58 -14.85 7.86
C SER A 208 14.76 -13.83 7.07
N GLU A 209 15.44 -13.11 6.16
CA GLU A 209 14.78 -12.20 5.23
C GLU A 209 13.86 -12.97 4.28
N GLU A 210 14.32 -14.09 3.77
CA GLU A 210 13.56 -14.93 2.84
C GLU A 210 12.26 -15.45 3.48
N GLU A 211 12.31 -15.90 4.74
CA GLU A 211 11.14 -16.35 5.49
C GLU A 211 10.17 -15.16 5.73
N SER A 212 10.70 -13.99 6.10
CA SER A 212 9.89 -12.80 6.33
C SER A 212 9.22 -12.31 5.05
N VAL A 213 9.95 -12.30 3.93
CA VAL A 213 9.40 -11.95 2.61
C VAL A 213 8.34 -12.96 2.18
N SER A 214 8.62 -14.26 2.32
CA SER A 214 7.64 -15.31 2.02
C SER A 214 6.37 -15.15 2.85
N GLN A 215 6.50 -14.93 4.17
CA GLN A 215 5.35 -14.69 5.05
C GLN A 215 4.55 -13.45 4.66
N PHE A 216 5.22 -12.39 4.22
CA PHE A 216 4.54 -11.17 3.76
C PHE A 216 3.67 -11.44 2.53
N PHE A 217 4.18 -12.21 1.55
CA PHE A 217 3.38 -12.62 0.38
C PHE A 217 2.21 -13.53 0.77
N HIS A 218 2.34 -14.41 1.77
CA HIS A 218 1.21 -15.19 2.30
C HIS A 218 0.14 -14.30 2.95
N ILE A 219 0.55 -13.23 3.67
CA ILE A 219 -0.41 -12.27 4.25
C ILE A 219 -1.21 -11.59 3.13
N LEU A 220 -0.53 -11.04 2.11
CA LEU A 220 -1.20 -10.36 1.00
C LEU A 220 -1.99 -11.32 0.12
N GLY A 221 -1.53 -12.56 -0.07
CA GLY A 221 -2.28 -13.59 -0.79
C GLY A 221 -3.65 -13.90 -0.17
N SER A 222 -3.84 -13.62 1.12
CA SER A 222 -5.15 -13.75 1.78
C SER A 222 -6.21 -12.78 1.25
N VAL A 223 -5.80 -11.73 0.52
CA VAL A 223 -6.67 -10.67 -0.02
C VAL A 223 -6.54 -10.50 -1.54
N ASP A 224 -5.90 -11.45 -2.20
CA ASP A 224 -5.79 -11.46 -3.66
C ASP A 224 -7.17 -11.49 -4.33
N GLN A 225 -7.29 -10.76 -5.43
CA GLN A 225 -8.48 -10.75 -6.27
C GLN A 225 -8.24 -11.60 -7.52
N GLN A 226 -8.96 -12.70 -7.62
CA GLN A 226 -8.88 -13.64 -8.73
C GLN A 226 -9.71 -13.17 -9.92
N ARG A 227 -9.20 -13.40 -11.14
CA ARG A 227 -9.92 -13.08 -12.39
C ARG A 227 -11.26 -13.81 -12.44
N GLY A 228 -12.31 -13.06 -12.70
CA GLY A 228 -13.68 -13.57 -12.78
C GLY A 228 -14.48 -13.46 -11.48
N CYS A 229 -13.85 -13.13 -10.35
CA CYS A 229 -14.54 -13.05 -9.06
C CYS A 229 -15.04 -11.63 -8.70
N CYS A 230 -14.59 -10.60 -9.42
CA CYS A 230 -15.07 -9.23 -9.29
C CYS A 230 -15.21 -8.59 -10.66
N GLU A 231 -16.45 -8.49 -11.15
CA GLU A 231 -16.76 -7.90 -12.45
C GLU A 231 -17.02 -6.40 -12.30
N THR A 232 -16.44 -5.62 -13.20
CA THR A 232 -16.64 -4.17 -13.29
C THR A 232 -17.86 -3.84 -14.16
N LYS A 233 -18.33 -2.59 -14.11
CA LYS A 233 -19.53 -2.18 -14.87
C LYS A 233 -19.39 -2.27 -16.39
N ASP A 234 -18.18 -2.29 -16.90
CA ASP A 234 -17.86 -2.44 -18.33
C ASP A 234 -17.58 -3.89 -18.75
N GLY A 235 -17.80 -4.87 -17.86
CA GLY A 235 -17.64 -6.29 -18.12
C GLY A 235 -16.20 -6.78 -18.09
N THR A 236 -15.27 -5.99 -17.61
CA THR A 236 -13.89 -6.41 -17.29
C THR A 236 -13.83 -6.96 -15.85
N PHE A 237 -12.67 -7.46 -15.42
CA PHE A 237 -12.50 -8.02 -14.09
C PHE A 237 -11.43 -7.26 -13.30
N GLU A 238 -11.74 -6.94 -12.06
CA GLU A 238 -10.70 -6.54 -11.12
C GLU A 238 -9.84 -7.74 -10.72
N THR A 239 -8.52 -7.57 -10.76
CA THR A 239 -7.55 -8.58 -10.37
C THR A 239 -6.39 -7.93 -9.64
N THR A 240 -5.71 -8.69 -8.80
CA THR A 240 -4.43 -8.26 -8.22
C THR A 240 -3.37 -8.24 -9.32
N ILE A 241 -3.07 -7.07 -9.87
CA ILE A 241 -2.14 -6.90 -10.99
C ILE A 241 -0.72 -7.29 -10.59
N TYR A 242 -0.30 -6.85 -9.40
CA TYR A 242 0.97 -7.21 -8.77
C TYR A 242 0.84 -7.16 -7.26
N THR A 243 1.73 -7.85 -6.58
CA THR A 243 1.93 -7.76 -5.13
C THR A 243 3.36 -7.36 -4.86
N SER A 244 3.59 -6.37 -4.03
CA SER A 244 4.93 -5.90 -3.67
C SER A 244 5.21 -6.00 -2.19
N CYS A 245 6.47 -6.23 -1.86
CA CYS A 245 7.02 -6.24 -0.52
C CYS A 245 8.33 -5.46 -0.52
N CYS A 246 8.58 -4.66 0.49
CA CYS A 246 9.85 -3.96 0.58
C CYS A 246 10.55 -4.20 1.92
N ASN A 247 11.79 -4.68 1.87
CA ASN A 247 12.68 -4.60 3.02
C ASN A 247 13.24 -3.18 3.12
N MET A 248 12.56 -2.34 3.88
CA MET A 248 12.89 -0.93 4.03
C MET A 248 14.26 -0.70 4.69
N SER A 249 14.74 -1.63 5.51
CA SER A 249 16.06 -1.54 6.15
C SER A 249 17.20 -1.82 5.19
N ARG A 250 16.97 -2.68 4.17
CA ARG A 250 17.98 -3.08 3.18
C ARG A 250 17.78 -2.47 1.80
N GLY A 251 16.67 -1.75 1.58
CA GLY A 251 16.35 -1.15 0.29
C GLY A 251 16.09 -2.17 -0.82
N VAL A 252 15.56 -3.35 -0.47
CA VAL A 252 15.24 -4.40 -1.46
C VAL A 252 13.73 -4.41 -1.69
N TYR A 253 13.35 -4.26 -2.94
CA TYR A 253 11.96 -4.28 -3.41
C TYR A 253 11.67 -5.62 -4.07
N TYR A 254 10.70 -6.35 -3.54
CA TYR A 254 10.25 -7.65 -4.02
C TYR A 254 8.89 -7.53 -4.66
N TYR A 255 8.61 -8.29 -5.69
CA TYR A 255 7.28 -8.33 -6.30
C TYR A 255 6.96 -9.68 -6.94
N THR A 256 5.66 -9.95 -7.08
CA THR A 256 5.07 -10.93 -7.98
C THR A 256 4.08 -10.22 -8.88
N THR A 257 3.69 -10.82 -10.00
CA THR A 257 2.59 -10.34 -10.84
C THR A 257 1.49 -11.39 -10.90
N TYR A 258 0.31 -11.02 -11.39
CA TYR A 258 -0.79 -11.97 -11.55
C TYR A 258 -0.42 -13.16 -12.44
N GLU A 259 0.39 -12.92 -13.46
CA GLU A 259 0.84 -13.92 -14.42
C GLU A 259 2.15 -14.60 -14.02
N ASN A 260 2.85 -14.14 -12.97
CA ASN A 260 4.11 -14.75 -12.51
C ASN A 260 4.17 -14.77 -10.98
N HIS A 261 4.12 -15.98 -10.42
CA HIS A 261 4.18 -16.24 -8.98
C HIS A 261 5.61 -16.25 -8.41
N GLN A 262 6.63 -16.23 -9.28
CA GLN A 262 8.01 -16.17 -8.85
C GLN A 262 8.31 -14.81 -8.20
N ILE A 263 8.74 -14.83 -6.95
CA ILE A 263 9.19 -13.59 -6.27
C ILE A 263 10.44 -13.08 -6.97
N THR A 264 10.35 -11.86 -7.46
CA THR A 264 11.45 -11.13 -8.11
C THR A 264 11.91 -10.00 -7.21
N ALA A 265 13.21 -9.74 -7.14
CA ALA A 265 13.81 -8.72 -6.28
C ALA A 265 14.61 -7.70 -7.07
N VAL A 266 14.52 -6.43 -6.67
CA VAL A 266 15.39 -5.35 -7.15
C VAL A 266 16.00 -4.67 -5.93
N ASP A 267 17.33 -4.59 -5.89
CA ASP A 267 18.09 -3.98 -4.80
C ASP A 267 18.48 -2.55 -5.17
N LEU A 268 17.95 -1.59 -4.42
CA LEU A 268 18.22 -0.17 -4.60
C LEU A 268 19.72 0.15 -4.56
N TYR A 269 20.47 -0.53 -3.69
CA TYR A 269 21.90 -0.24 -3.46
C TYR A 269 22.82 -0.87 -4.49
N ARG A 270 22.31 -1.73 -5.37
CA ARG A 270 23.05 -2.24 -6.54
C ARG A 270 23.02 -1.25 -7.71
N GLU A 271 22.16 -0.22 -7.63
CA GLU A 271 22.03 0.78 -8.67
C GLU A 271 22.90 2.01 -8.41
N ASN A 272 23.12 2.81 -9.46
CA ASN A 272 23.84 4.08 -9.34
C ASN A 272 22.94 5.15 -8.66
N LEU A 273 22.98 5.21 -7.34
CA LEU A 273 22.18 6.16 -6.57
C LEU A 273 22.50 7.63 -6.87
N ASN A 274 23.68 7.94 -7.37
CA ASN A 274 24.10 9.30 -7.73
C ASN A 274 23.89 9.60 -9.22
N GLY A 275 23.23 8.69 -9.96
CA GLY A 275 22.87 8.89 -11.37
C GLY A 275 21.84 10.02 -11.55
N ARG A 276 21.63 10.40 -12.81
CA ARG A 276 20.66 11.40 -13.23
C ARG A 276 19.50 10.82 -14.05
N CYS A 277 19.61 9.56 -14.43
CA CYS A 277 18.60 8.85 -15.21
C CYS A 277 17.89 7.82 -14.35
N LEU A 278 16.61 7.59 -14.60
CA LEU A 278 15.87 6.49 -13.99
C LEU A 278 16.47 5.15 -14.43
N ALA A 279 16.59 4.21 -13.48
CA ALA A 279 16.75 2.80 -13.80
C ALA A 279 15.36 2.17 -13.83
N CYS A 280 15.00 1.55 -14.95
CA CYS A 280 13.68 0.96 -15.16
C CYS A 280 13.79 -0.55 -15.34
N PHE A 281 13.01 -1.31 -14.61
CA PHE A 281 12.91 -2.75 -14.66
C PHE A 281 11.48 -3.13 -15.05
N PRO A 282 11.22 -3.59 -16.28
CA PRO A 282 9.90 -4.06 -16.66
C PRO A 282 9.43 -5.19 -15.75
N LEU A 283 8.17 -5.16 -15.32
CA LEU A 283 7.59 -6.24 -14.53
C LEU A 283 7.61 -7.56 -15.33
N ILE A 284 8.13 -8.61 -14.70
CA ILE A 284 8.15 -9.96 -15.28
C ILE A 284 6.76 -10.54 -15.18
N ARG A 285 6.19 -10.92 -16.33
CA ARG A 285 4.82 -11.46 -16.43
C ARG A 285 4.77 -12.91 -16.92
N GLU A 286 5.89 -13.46 -17.39
CA GLU A 286 5.95 -14.82 -17.86
C GLU A 286 6.05 -15.78 -16.66
N GLU A 287 5.07 -16.70 -16.53
CA GLU A 287 5.06 -17.70 -15.46
C GLU A 287 6.24 -18.67 -15.58
N MET A 288 6.94 -18.86 -14.48
CA MET A 288 8.09 -19.74 -14.39
C MET A 288 7.75 -21.01 -13.61
N ILE A 289 7.35 -22.05 -14.34
CA ILE A 289 7.05 -23.36 -13.75
C ILE A 289 8.33 -24.21 -13.73
N ARG A 290 8.87 -24.43 -12.53
CA ARG A 290 10.02 -25.35 -12.34
C ARG A 290 9.55 -26.79 -12.48
N ARG A 291 10.11 -27.53 -13.44
CA ARG A 291 9.94 -28.99 -13.54
C ARG A 291 11.02 -29.70 -12.72
N GLN A 292 10.65 -30.77 -12.02
CA GLN A 292 11.57 -31.54 -11.18
C GLN A 292 12.04 -32.85 -11.88
N ASN A 293 11.44 -33.19 -13.00
CA ASN A 293 11.76 -34.35 -13.82
C ASN A 293 12.17 -33.93 -15.23
#